data_6a79b58385eb19647727b59f40d2adb6
#
_entry.id   6a79b58385eb19647727b59f40d2adb6
#
_cell.length_a   1.000
_cell.length_b   1.000
_cell.length_c   1.000
_cell.angle_alpha   90.00
_cell.angle_beta   90.00
_cell.angle_gamma   90.00
#
_symmetry.space_group_name_H-M   'P 1'
#
loop_
_entity.id
_entity.type
_entity.pdbx_description
1 polymer ?
#
loop_
_entity_poly.entity_id
_entity_poly.type
_entity_poly.pdbx_seq_one_letter_code
_entity_poly.pdbx_strand_id
1 'polypeptide(L)'
;MLHMPIPDAGVLARRTSIAAHLRRMVPDHAVIDSEVSLKAYESDGLTAYRQPPMLVVLPQTTADVSAILKYAQAENIKIVPRGAGTSLSGGALPLADGIVLGLAKFNKVLDIDYANRCVVVQPGVTNLAITRAVEQHGFYYAPDPSSQIACTIGGNVAENSGGVHCLKYGLTTNNILGLEIVLMNGDVVRLGGKHLDSDGYDLLGVLAGSEGLLGVVTEVTVRILKKPESARAMLIGFQSSEDAGQCVADVISAGIIPGGMEMMDRPAIHAAEDFVHADYPRDVEALLIVELDGPP
;
A
#
# COMPACT_ATOMS: atom_id res chain seq x y z
N MET A 1 -14.30 -21.76 7.89
CA MET A 1 -13.11 -21.99 7.02
C MET A 1 -13.38 -21.25 5.72
N LEU A 2 -12.48 -20.39 5.27
CA LEU A 2 -12.63 -19.71 3.98
C LEU A 2 -12.51 -20.75 2.86
N HIS A 3 -13.46 -20.75 1.95
CA HIS A 3 -13.40 -21.58 0.75
C HIS A 3 -13.07 -20.66 -0.43
N MET A 4 -11.97 -20.98 -1.13
CA MET A 4 -11.64 -20.28 -2.38
C MET A 4 -12.74 -20.56 -3.43
N PRO A 5 -13.02 -19.58 -4.31
CA PRO A 5 -14.00 -19.79 -5.39
C PRO A 5 -13.65 -21.01 -6.26
N ILE A 6 -14.67 -21.72 -6.74
CA ILE A 6 -14.47 -22.82 -7.70
C ILE A 6 -13.91 -22.21 -9.01
N PRO A 7 -12.77 -22.71 -9.50
CA PRO A 7 -12.16 -22.18 -10.72
C PRO A 7 -13.02 -22.47 -11.97
N ASP A 8 -13.00 -21.57 -12.93
CA ASP A 8 -13.61 -21.81 -14.25
C ASP A 8 -12.74 -22.77 -15.07
N ALA A 9 -13.25 -23.98 -15.28
CA ALA A 9 -12.57 -25.02 -16.04
C ALA A 9 -12.32 -24.63 -17.51
N GLY A 10 -13.21 -23.82 -18.11
CA GLY A 10 -13.05 -23.31 -19.48
C GLY A 10 -11.90 -22.31 -19.59
N VAL A 11 -11.68 -21.48 -18.59
CA VAL A 11 -10.52 -20.57 -18.52
C VAL A 11 -9.25 -21.38 -18.34
N LEU A 12 -9.22 -22.32 -17.40
CA LEU A 12 -8.05 -23.17 -17.14
C LEU A 12 -7.64 -23.99 -18.38
N ALA A 13 -8.60 -24.53 -19.13
CA ALA A 13 -8.32 -25.26 -20.37
C ALA A 13 -7.61 -24.41 -21.45
N ARG A 14 -7.79 -23.08 -21.40
CA ARG A 14 -7.16 -22.12 -22.31
C ARG A 14 -5.83 -21.54 -21.79
N ARG A 15 -5.32 -21.97 -20.62
CA ARG A 15 -4.14 -21.42 -19.98
C ARG A 15 -2.95 -21.21 -20.94
N THR A 16 -2.62 -22.21 -21.76
CA THR A 16 -1.50 -22.15 -22.70
C THR A 16 -1.73 -21.10 -23.80
N SER A 17 -2.94 -21.01 -24.35
CA SER A 17 -3.28 -20.03 -25.38
C SER A 17 -3.33 -18.61 -24.80
N ILE A 18 -3.83 -18.44 -23.57
CA ILE A 18 -3.82 -17.18 -22.84
C ILE A 18 -2.37 -16.71 -22.62
N ALA A 19 -1.48 -17.57 -22.11
CA ALA A 19 -0.07 -17.25 -21.93
C ALA A 19 0.61 -16.84 -23.25
N ALA A 20 0.36 -17.57 -24.33
CA ALA A 20 0.90 -17.24 -25.64
C ALA A 20 0.37 -15.89 -26.18
N HIS A 21 -0.89 -15.54 -25.88
CA HIS A 21 -1.45 -14.24 -26.24
C HIS A 21 -0.81 -13.10 -25.47
N LEU A 22 -0.65 -13.25 -24.15
CA LEU A 22 -0.02 -12.26 -23.27
C LEU A 22 1.45 -11.99 -23.66
N ARG A 23 2.20 -13.02 -24.10
CA ARG A 23 3.57 -12.88 -24.61
C ARG A 23 3.70 -12.06 -25.89
N ARG A 24 2.59 -11.78 -26.58
CA ARG A 24 2.58 -10.82 -27.71
C ARG A 24 2.33 -9.38 -27.28
N MET A 25 1.86 -9.17 -26.05
CA MET A 25 1.57 -7.83 -25.50
C MET A 25 2.73 -7.28 -24.66
N VAL A 26 3.45 -8.16 -23.95
CA VAL A 26 4.56 -7.80 -23.06
C VAL A 26 5.79 -8.65 -23.41
N PRO A 27 7.00 -8.27 -22.97
CA PRO A 27 8.19 -9.11 -23.16
C PRO A 27 7.96 -10.53 -22.64
N ASP A 28 8.50 -11.54 -23.34
CA ASP A 28 8.28 -12.96 -23.03
C ASP A 28 8.56 -13.32 -21.57
N HIS A 29 9.64 -12.81 -21.02
CA HIS A 29 10.04 -13.01 -19.61
C HIS A 29 9.09 -12.33 -18.59
N ALA A 30 8.20 -11.47 -19.03
CA ALA A 30 7.21 -10.81 -18.19
C ALA A 30 5.97 -11.68 -17.95
N VAL A 31 5.82 -12.80 -18.66
CA VAL A 31 4.74 -13.79 -18.44
C VAL A 31 5.32 -15.01 -17.73
N ILE A 32 4.90 -15.19 -16.48
CA ILE A 32 5.33 -16.30 -15.62
C ILE A 32 4.25 -17.36 -15.61
N ASP A 33 4.61 -18.59 -16.01
CA ASP A 33 3.68 -19.72 -16.11
C ASP A 33 4.25 -21.02 -15.52
N SER A 34 5.52 -21.06 -15.08
CA SER A 34 6.09 -22.22 -14.43
C SER A 34 5.57 -22.40 -13.00
N GLU A 35 5.16 -23.60 -12.63
CA GLU A 35 4.61 -23.90 -11.29
C GLU A 35 5.54 -23.46 -10.15
N VAL A 36 6.84 -23.60 -10.32
CA VAL A 36 7.83 -23.19 -9.32
C VAL A 36 7.81 -21.68 -9.11
N SER A 37 7.78 -20.91 -10.20
CA SER A 37 7.81 -19.45 -10.12
C SER A 37 6.47 -18.85 -9.64
N LEU A 38 5.35 -19.52 -9.91
CA LEU A 38 4.03 -19.09 -9.46
C LEU A 38 3.88 -19.18 -7.93
N LYS A 39 4.63 -20.06 -7.26
CA LYS A 39 4.63 -20.17 -5.79
C LYS A 39 5.06 -18.89 -5.07
N ALA A 40 5.87 -18.04 -5.70
CA ALA A 40 6.25 -16.75 -5.14
C ALA A 40 5.06 -15.77 -5.00
N TYR A 41 3.94 -16.07 -5.63
CA TYR A 41 2.73 -15.25 -5.66
C TYR A 41 1.53 -15.92 -5.00
N GLU A 42 1.67 -17.09 -4.39
CA GLU A 42 0.55 -17.90 -3.88
C GLU A 42 -0.11 -17.37 -2.61
N SER A 43 0.50 -16.40 -1.94
CA SER A 43 -0.02 -15.78 -0.71
C SER A 43 0.25 -14.28 -0.70
N ASP A 44 -0.42 -13.56 0.19
CA ASP A 44 -0.08 -12.20 0.60
C ASP A 44 0.63 -12.17 1.97
N GLY A 45 0.62 -11.03 2.67
CA GLY A 45 1.19 -10.91 4.02
C GLY A 45 0.46 -11.74 5.07
N LEU A 46 -0.82 -12.07 4.85
CA LEU A 46 -1.57 -13.03 5.65
C LEU A 46 -1.31 -14.45 5.13
N THR A 47 -0.27 -15.11 5.64
CA THR A 47 0.19 -16.42 5.16
C THR A 47 -0.76 -17.60 5.47
N ALA A 48 -1.94 -17.31 6.05
CA ALA A 48 -2.94 -18.32 6.39
C ALA A 48 -3.62 -18.96 5.15
N TYR A 49 -3.60 -18.26 4.01
CA TYR A 49 -4.20 -18.71 2.76
C TYR A 49 -3.16 -18.80 1.67
N ARG A 50 -3.27 -19.86 0.84
CA ARG A 50 -2.36 -20.08 -0.29
C ARG A 50 -3.17 -20.54 -1.50
N GLN A 51 -3.00 -19.84 -2.60
CA GLN A 51 -3.61 -20.18 -3.88
C GLN A 51 -2.65 -19.80 -5.01
N PRO A 52 -1.99 -20.76 -5.68
CA PRO A 52 -1.22 -20.43 -6.87
C PRO A 52 -2.11 -19.80 -7.95
N PRO A 53 -1.67 -18.69 -8.59
CA PRO A 53 -2.40 -18.10 -9.71
C PRO A 53 -2.29 -18.99 -10.96
N MET A 54 -3.19 -18.80 -11.93
CA MET A 54 -3.07 -19.40 -13.25
C MET A 54 -1.80 -18.91 -13.97
N LEU A 55 -1.57 -17.60 -13.96
CA LEU A 55 -0.44 -16.91 -14.58
C LEU A 55 -0.08 -15.67 -13.77
N VAL A 56 1.15 -15.19 -13.93
CA VAL A 56 1.55 -13.85 -13.48
C VAL A 56 2.04 -13.05 -14.68
N VAL A 57 1.64 -11.79 -14.78
CA VAL A 57 2.12 -10.87 -15.82
C VAL A 57 2.71 -9.63 -15.16
N LEU A 58 3.89 -9.22 -15.64
CA LEU A 58 4.65 -8.07 -15.13
C LEU A 58 4.72 -6.98 -16.21
N PRO A 59 3.65 -6.16 -16.39
CA PRO A 59 3.65 -5.07 -17.36
C PRO A 59 4.68 -4.00 -16.99
N GLN A 60 5.10 -3.20 -17.97
CA GLN A 60 6.09 -2.13 -17.78
C GLN A 60 5.53 -0.74 -18.10
N THR A 61 4.39 -0.68 -18.80
CA THR A 61 3.76 0.58 -19.23
C THR A 61 2.25 0.57 -18.97
N THR A 62 1.66 1.75 -18.83
CA THR A 62 0.20 1.91 -18.74
C THR A 62 -0.50 1.30 -19.97
N ALA A 63 0.12 1.39 -21.14
CA ALA A 63 -0.40 0.78 -22.37
C ALA A 63 -0.46 -0.76 -22.28
N ASP A 64 0.56 -1.40 -21.67
CA ASP A 64 0.53 -2.85 -21.42
C ASP A 64 -0.63 -3.23 -20.51
N VAL A 65 -0.82 -2.48 -19.39
CA VAL A 65 -1.93 -2.69 -18.45
C VAL A 65 -3.26 -2.56 -19.17
N SER A 66 -3.45 -1.49 -19.98
CA SER A 66 -4.67 -1.27 -20.76
C SER A 66 -4.94 -2.42 -21.72
N ALA A 67 -3.95 -2.89 -22.47
CA ALA A 67 -4.10 -4.00 -23.40
C ALA A 67 -4.44 -5.31 -22.69
N ILE A 68 -3.78 -5.61 -21.56
CA ILE A 68 -4.04 -6.80 -20.75
C ILE A 68 -5.46 -6.79 -20.20
N LEU A 69 -5.92 -5.66 -19.63
CA LEU A 69 -7.27 -5.57 -19.08
C LEU A 69 -8.35 -5.69 -20.14
N LYS A 70 -8.19 -5.05 -21.31
CA LYS A 70 -9.09 -5.22 -22.47
C LYS A 70 -9.20 -6.68 -22.89
N TYR A 71 -8.07 -7.36 -23.00
CA TYR A 71 -8.02 -8.77 -23.34
C TYR A 71 -8.71 -9.63 -22.27
N ALA A 72 -8.38 -9.39 -21.00
CA ALA A 72 -8.95 -10.16 -19.90
C ALA A 72 -10.47 -9.99 -19.81
N GLN A 73 -10.98 -8.77 -20.01
CA GLN A 73 -12.41 -8.50 -20.06
C GLN A 73 -13.10 -9.24 -21.21
N ALA A 74 -12.53 -9.16 -22.43
CA ALA A 74 -13.09 -9.82 -23.62
C ALA A 74 -13.13 -11.35 -23.48
N GLU A 75 -12.17 -11.94 -22.78
CA GLU A 75 -12.02 -13.38 -22.60
C GLU A 75 -12.59 -13.90 -21.27
N ASN A 76 -13.23 -13.03 -20.48
CA ASN A 76 -13.76 -13.31 -19.14
C ASN A 76 -12.72 -13.91 -18.19
N ILE A 77 -11.51 -13.32 -18.17
CA ILE A 77 -10.39 -13.74 -17.31
C ILE A 77 -10.34 -12.81 -16.11
N LYS A 78 -10.23 -13.39 -14.92
CA LYS A 78 -10.10 -12.64 -13.67
C LYS A 78 -8.69 -12.03 -13.53
N ILE A 79 -8.61 -10.79 -13.09
CA ILE A 79 -7.34 -10.08 -12.81
C ILE A 79 -7.26 -9.77 -11.34
N VAL A 80 -6.08 -10.02 -10.75
CA VAL A 80 -5.73 -9.62 -9.38
C VAL A 80 -4.52 -8.69 -9.47
N PRO A 81 -4.71 -7.37 -9.33
CA PRO A 81 -3.59 -6.43 -9.27
C PRO A 81 -2.75 -6.69 -8.01
N ARG A 82 -1.42 -6.61 -8.13
CA ARG A 82 -0.53 -6.87 -7.00
C ARG A 82 0.64 -5.91 -6.99
N GLY A 83 0.83 -5.23 -5.85
CA GLY A 83 2.06 -4.53 -5.49
C GLY A 83 3.08 -5.49 -4.87
N ALA A 84 3.53 -5.19 -3.65
CA ALA A 84 4.44 -6.06 -2.90
C ALA A 84 3.75 -7.27 -2.24
N GLY A 85 2.41 -7.25 -2.10
CA GLY A 85 1.66 -8.30 -1.42
C GLY A 85 1.85 -8.33 0.09
N THR A 86 2.11 -7.18 0.71
CA THR A 86 2.30 -7.03 2.17
C THR A 86 0.99 -6.87 2.94
N SER A 87 -0.15 -6.78 2.26
CA SER A 87 -1.49 -6.68 2.85
C SER A 87 -1.86 -7.93 3.65
N LEU A 88 -2.71 -7.73 4.67
CA LEU A 88 -3.30 -8.78 5.49
C LEU A 88 -4.79 -9.03 5.16
N SER A 89 -5.34 -8.29 4.17
CA SER A 89 -6.78 -8.28 3.87
C SER A 89 -7.19 -9.31 2.82
N GLY A 90 -6.25 -9.95 2.15
CA GLY A 90 -6.52 -10.93 1.09
C GLY A 90 -6.71 -10.33 -0.30
N GLY A 91 -6.63 -8.99 -0.47
CA GLY A 91 -6.81 -8.32 -1.77
C GLY A 91 -5.78 -8.71 -2.82
N ALA A 92 -4.57 -9.11 -2.41
CA ALA A 92 -3.52 -9.59 -3.29
C ALA A 92 -3.48 -11.14 -3.43
N LEU A 93 -4.41 -11.87 -2.77
CA LEU A 93 -4.48 -13.33 -2.84
C LEU A 93 -4.96 -13.77 -4.24
N PRO A 94 -4.21 -14.64 -4.94
CA PRO A 94 -4.56 -15.05 -6.29
C PRO A 94 -5.82 -15.89 -6.38
N LEU A 95 -6.35 -15.99 -7.60
CA LEU A 95 -7.38 -16.95 -7.98
C LEU A 95 -6.77 -18.03 -8.90
N ALA A 96 -7.21 -19.28 -8.74
CA ALA A 96 -6.66 -20.42 -9.52
C ALA A 96 -6.86 -20.26 -11.04
N ASP A 97 -7.93 -19.58 -11.45
CA ASP A 97 -8.30 -19.26 -12.84
C ASP A 97 -8.06 -17.79 -13.19
N GLY A 98 -7.27 -17.09 -12.37
CA GLY A 98 -6.97 -15.67 -12.55
C GLY A 98 -5.51 -15.39 -12.91
N ILE A 99 -5.29 -14.19 -13.41
CA ILE A 99 -3.96 -13.65 -13.68
C ILE A 99 -3.61 -12.66 -12.57
N VAL A 100 -2.46 -12.85 -11.94
CA VAL A 100 -1.85 -11.81 -11.10
C VAL A 100 -1.18 -10.78 -11.99
N LEU A 101 -1.61 -9.54 -11.92
CA LEU A 101 -1.01 -8.39 -12.61
C LEU A 101 -0.03 -7.71 -11.66
N GLY A 102 1.25 -8.08 -11.74
CA GLY A 102 2.29 -7.61 -10.84
C GLY A 102 2.87 -6.27 -11.28
N LEU A 103 2.81 -5.24 -10.43
CA LEU A 103 3.22 -3.88 -10.78
C LEU A 103 4.65 -3.54 -10.35
N ALA A 104 5.45 -4.51 -9.94
CA ALA A 104 6.81 -4.30 -9.43
C ALA A 104 7.77 -3.65 -10.45
N LYS A 105 7.46 -3.68 -11.74
CA LYS A 105 8.25 -3.01 -12.80
C LYS A 105 7.91 -1.53 -12.96
N PHE A 106 6.81 -1.06 -12.37
CA PHE A 106 6.44 0.36 -12.29
C PHE A 106 7.12 1.01 -11.08
N ASN A 107 8.42 1.21 -11.10
CA ASN A 107 9.21 1.60 -9.93
C ASN A 107 10.00 2.91 -10.10
N LYS A 108 9.51 3.83 -10.96
CA LYS A 108 10.18 5.10 -11.23
C LYS A 108 9.53 6.24 -10.46
N VAL A 109 10.36 7.15 -9.93
CA VAL A 109 9.95 8.52 -9.60
C VAL A 109 9.94 9.30 -10.90
N LEU A 110 8.77 9.83 -11.27
CA LEU A 110 8.54 10.46 -12.57
C LEU A 110 8.83 11.96 -12.54
N ASP A 111 8.42 12.62 -11.45
CA ASP A 111 8.59 14.06 -11.27
C ASP A 111 8.63 14.42 -9.78
N ILE A 112 9.43 15.43 -9.44
CA ILE A 112 9.49 15.99 -8.08
C ILE A 112 9.27 17.50 -8.18
N ASP A 113 8.18 17.98 -7.62
CA ASP A 113 7.76 19.37 -7.65
C ASP A 113 7.78 19.96 -6.24
N TYR A 114 8.91 20.54 -5.88
CA TYR A 114 9.08 21.15 -4.55
C TYR A 114 8.23 22.40 -4.35
N ALA A 115 7.94 23.14 -5.43
CA ALA A 115 7.12 24.35 -5.36
C ALA A 115 5.66 24.00 -4.97
N ASN A 116 5.11 22.97 -5.57
CA ASN A 116 3.78 22.45 -5.27
C ASN A 116 3.80 21.37 -4.18
N ARG A 117 4.97 21.04 -3.61
CA ARG A 117 5.14 20.04 -2.54
C ARG A 117 4.52 18.68 -2.89
N CYS A 118 4.83 18.19 -4.07
CA CYS A 118 4.34 16.89 -4.52
C CYS A 118 5.39 16.11 -5.32
N VAL A 119 5.16 14.80 -5.40
CA VAL A 119 5.97 13.87 -6.19
C VAL A 119 5.03 12.99 -7.01
N VAL A 120 5.34 12.80 -8.28
CA VAL A 120 4.65 11.86 -9.16
C VAL A 120 5.50 10.60 -9.25
N VAL A 121 4.89 9.47 -8.91
CA VAL A 121 5.58 8.17 -8.86
C VAL A 121 4.75 7.07 -9.52
N GLN A 122 5.41 6.03 -9.97
CA GLN A 122 4.78 4.80 -10.41
C GLN A 122 4.37 3.93 -9.20
N PRO A 123 3.33 3.10 -9.32
CA PRO A 123 2.72 2.39 -8.19
C PRO A 123 3.63 1.34 -7.52
N GLY A 124 4.67 0.86 -8.19
CA GLY A 124 5.65 -0.09 -7.64
C GLY A 124 6.80 0.56 -6.86
N VAL A 125 6.85 1.90 -6.78
CA VAL A 125 7.79 2.60 -5.89
C VAL A 125 7.43 2.28 -4.45
N THR A 126 8.42 1.89 -3.62
CA THR A 126 8.17 1.62 -2.21
C THR A 126 7.87 2.91 -1.45
N ASN A 127 7.05 2.81 -0.40
CA ASN A 127 6.69 3.95 0.42
C ASN A 127 7.94 4.74 0.88
N LEU A 128 8.91 4.07 1.49
CA LEU A 128 10.14 4.69 1.98
C LEU A 128 11.00 5.29 0.86
N ALA A 129 10.94 4.75 -0.37
CA ALA A 129 11.72 5.28 -1.49
C ALA A 129 11.25 6.68 -1.91
N ILE A 130 9.97 7.03 -1.67
CA ILE A 130 9.47 8.39 -1.92
C ILE A 130 10.17 9.38 -0.98
N THR A 131 10.23 9.08 0.32
CA THR A 131 10.96 9.90 1.29
C THR A 131 12.43 10.03 0.91
N ARG A 132 13.10 8.92 0.58
CA ARG A 132 14.52 8.93 0.16
C ARG A 132 14.79 9.81 -1.07
N ALA A 133 13.83 9.90 -1.99
CA ALA A 133 13.96 10.73 -3.17
C ALA A 133 13.95 12.24 -2.88
N VAL A 134 13.36 12.67 -1.76
CA VAL A 134 13.15 14.10 -1.43
C VAL A 134 13.88 14.55 -0.17
N GLU A 135 14.41 13.64 0.65
CA GLU A 135 14.98 13.95 1.98
C GLU A 135 16.18 14.90 1.94
N GLN A 136 16.97 14.90 0.85
CA GLN A 136 18.11 15.82 0.67
C GLN A 136 17.68 17.29 0.61
N HIS A 137 16.39 17.55 0.27
CA HIS A 137 15.79 18.89 0.25
C HIS A 137 14.95 19.19 1.49
N GLY A 138 15.05 18.34 2.54
CA GLY A 138 14.33 18.51 3.80
C GLY A 138 12.84 18.19 3.71
N PHE A 139 12.44 17.33 2.78
CA PHE A 139 11.06 16.84 2.63
C PHE A 139 10.94 15.36 2.97
N TYR A 140 9.70 14.89 3.18
CA TYR A 140 9.37 13.48 3.38
C TYR A 140 7.92 13.20 2.98
N TYR A 141 7.61 11.93 2.77
CA TYR A 141 6.24 11.42 2.60
C TYR A 141 5.75 10.93 3.96
N ALA A 142 4.65 11.50 4.47
CA ALA A 142 4.25 11.33 5.85
C ALA A 142 3.63 9.96 6.20
N PRO A 143 2.74 9.34 5.40
CA PRO A 143 2.23 8.01 5.73
C PRO A 143 3.35 6.97 5.79
N ASP A 144 3.47 6.28 6.92
CA ASP A 144 4.60 5.42 7.26
C ASP A 144 4.16 4.04 7.79
N PRO A 145 3.48 3.23 6.98
CA PRO A 145 3.08 1.89 7.39
C PRO A 145 4.28 1.07 7.87
N SER A 146 4.08 0.16 8.82
CA SER A 146 5.16 -0.68 9.36
C SER A 146 5.94 -1.44 8.28
N SER A 147 5.29 -1.72 7.15
CA SER A 147 5.87 -2.34 5.96
C SER A 147 6.50 -1.36 4.98
N GLN A 148 6.73 -0.09 5.33
CA GLN A 148 7.17 0.98 4.40
C GLN A 148 8.44 0.68 3.59
N ILE A 149 9.30 -0.20 4.09
CA ILE A 149 10.51 -0.63 3.37
C ILE A 149 10.20 -1.56 2.19
N ALA A 150 9.05 -2.21 2.20
CA ALA A 150 8.64 -3.25 1.24
C ALA A 150 7.34 -2.90 0.51
N CYS A 151 6.33 -2.35 1.19
CA CYS A 151 5.05 -2.00 0.58
C CYS A 151 5.23 -0.94 -0.51
N THR A 152 4.38 -1.02 -1.54
CA THR A 152 4.42 -0.11 -2.68
C THR A 152 3.32 0.93 -2.59
N ILE A 153 3.54 2.10 -3.18
CA ILE A 153 2.57 3.21 -3.12
C ILE A 153 1.22 2.83 -3.77
N GLY A 154 1.22 2.03 -4.83
CA GLY A 154 -0.03 1.54 -5.44
C GLY A 154 -0.79 0.61 -4.50
N GLY A 155 -0.09 -0.22 -3.71
CA GLY A 155 -0.68 -1.01 -2.64
C GLY A 155 -1.20 -0.13 -1.50
N ASN A 156 -0.46 0.91 -1.13
CA ASN A 156 -0.90 1.86 -0.10
C ASN A 156 -2.19 2.59 -0.52
N VAL A 157 -2.32 2.97 -1.80
CA VAL A 157 -3.57 3.54 -2.35
C VAL A 157 -4.69 2.51 -2.28
N ALA A 158 -4.45 1.28 -2.73
CA ALA A 158 -5.46 0.22 -2.75
C ALA A 158 -6.01 -0.11 -1.35
N GLU A 159 -5.16 -0.13 -0.33
CA GLU A 159 -5.52 -0.46 1.05
C GLU A 159 -5.85 0.78 1.92
N ASN A 160 -5.64 1.99 1.41
CA ASN A 160 -5.65 3.23 2.22
C ASN A 160 -4.75 3.13 3.44
N SER A 161 -3.50 2.72 3.23
CA SER A 161 -2.55 2.41 4.31
C SER A 161 -2.28 3.63 5.19
N GLY A 162 -2.14 3.38 6.49
CA GLY A 162 -1.69 4.33 7.49
C GLY A 162 -0.42 3.83 8.19
N GLY A 163 0.00 4.55 9.22
CA GLY A 163 1.16 4.24 10.05
C GLY A 163 1.11 4.96 11.38
N VAL A 164 2.24 5.01 12.07
CA VAL A 164 2.38 5.62 13.40
C VAL A 164 1.94 7.09 13.40
N HIS A 165 2.25 7.81 12.33
CA HIS A 165 2.01 9.25 12.22
C HIS A 165 0.66 9.63 11.60
N CYS A 166 -0.23 8.67 11.37
CA CYS A 166 -1.52 8.95 10.70
C CYS A 166 -2.48 9.79 11.57
N LEU A 167 -2.32 9.79 12.89
CA LEU A 167 -3.09 10.65 13.79
C LEU A 167 -2.96 12.14 13.41
N LYS A 168 -1.74 12.60 13.13
CA LYS A 168 -1.45 14.00 12.79
C LYS A 168 -1.47 14.26 11.29
N TYR A 169 -0.93 13.35 10.50
CA TYR A 169 -0.66 13.56 9.08
C TYR A 169 -1.64 12.85 8.15
N GLY A 170 -2.54 12.04 8.70
CA GLY A 170 -3.55 11.32 7.94
C GLY A 170 -3.05 10.05 7.27
N LEU A 171 -3.97 9.34 6.67
CA LEU A 171 -3.77 8.12 5.89
C LEU A 171 -3.29 8.44 4.47
N THR A 172 -3.13 7.42 3.64
CA THR A 172 -2.82 7.56 2.21
C THR A 172 -3.82 8.47 1.51
N THR A 173 -5.13 8.32 1.74
CA THR A 173 -6.18 9.14 1.14
C THR A 173 -6.00 10.64 1.40
N ASN A 174 -5.47 11.03 2.56
CA ASN A 174 -5.21 12.43 2.91
C ASN A 174 -3.93 12.99 2.26
N ASN A 175 -3.13 12.14 1.65
CA ASN A 175 -1.81 12.48 1.11
C ASN A 175 -1.66 12.19 -0.39
N ILE A 176 -2.69 11.68 -1.07
CA ILE A 176 -2.74 11.60 -2.53
C ILE A 176 -3.39 12.86 -3.10
N LEU A 177 -2.83 13.37 -4.19
CA LEU A 177 -3.32 14.55 -4.92
C LEU A 177 -3.86 14.16 -6.29
N GLY A 178 -3.41 13.06 -6.86
CA GLY A 178 -3.85 12.58 -8.16
C GLY A 178 -3.50 11.13 -8.41
N LEU A 179 -4.25 10.51 -9.30
CA LEU A 179 -4.06 9.13 -9.75
C LEU A 179 -4.21 9.04 -11.27
N GLU A 180 -3.39 8.21 -11.89
CA GLU A 180 -3.71 7.59 -13.17
C GLU A 180 -4.10 6.14 -12.90
N ILE A 181 -5.25 5.74 -13.43
CA ILE A 181 -5.79 4.38 -13.29
C ILE A 181 -6.19 3.83 -14.66
N VAL A 182 -6.15 2.51 -14.78
CA VAL A 182 -6.69 1.80 -15.93
C VAL A 182 -7.91 1.02 -15.46
N LEU A 183 -9.07 1.30 -16.05
CA LEU A 183 -10.33 0.62 -15.78
C LEU A 183 -10.33 -0.78 -16.44
N MET A 184 -11.25 -1.65 -16.03
CA MET A 184 -11.33 -3.04 -16.55
C MET A 184 -11.55 -3.10 -18.07
N ASN A 185 -12.23 -2.10 -18.65
CA ASN A 185 -12.39 -1.96 -20.10
C ASN A 185 -11.11 -1.46 -20.81
N GLY A 186 -10.05 -1.18 -20.04
CA GLY A 186 -8.75 -0.70 -20.51
C GLY A 186 -8.69 0.81 -20.74
N ASP A 187 -9.73 1.58 -20.41
CA ASP A 187 -9.67 3.03 -20.48
C ASP A 187 -8.72 3.57 -19.39
N VAL A 188 -7.89 4.53 -19.79
CA VAL A 188 -6.98 5.24 -18.90
C VAL A 188 -7.65 6.51 -18.43
N VAL A 189 -7.76 6.67 -17.11
CA VAL A 189 -8.40 7.83 -16.47
C VAL A 189 -7.40 8.52 -15.57
N ARG A 190 -7.34 9.86 -15.63
CA ARG A 190 -6.58 10.69 -14.72
C ARG A 190 -7.52 11.47 -13.81
N LEU A 191 -7.27 11.44 -12.51
CA LEU A 191 -8.05 12.11 -11.47
C LEU A 191 -7.12 12.96 -10.63
N GLY A 192 -7.60 14.15 -10.22
CA GLY A 192 -6.81 15.10 -9.45
C GLY A 192 -5.62 15.66 -10.24
N GLY A 193 -4.57 16.06 -9.52
CA GLY A 193 -3.39 16.70 -10.12
C GLY A 193 -2.37 17.07 -9.07
N LYS A 194 -1.63 18.18 -9.27
CA LYS A 194 -0.63 18.70 -8.31
C LYS A 194 -1.23 19.70 -7.30
N HIS A 195 -2.51 19.69 -7.10
CA HIS A 195 -3.26 20.60 -6.21
C HIS A 195 -4.29 19.82 -5.39
N LEU A 196 -4.76 20.42 -4.30
CA LEU A 196 -5.68 19.78 -3.37
C LEU A 196 -7.14 19.79 -3.85
N ASP A 197 -7.49 20.74 -4.72
CA ASP A 197 -8.86 20.88 -5.19
C ASP A 197 -9.15 19.91 -6.34
N SER A 198 -10.33 19.31 -6.33
CA SER A 198 -10.84 18.49 -7.42
C SER A 198 -12.15 19.10 -7.94
N ASP A 199 -12.35 19.07 -9.25
CA ASP A 199 -13.61 19.47 -9.86
C ASP A 199 -14.64 18.34 -9.69
N GLY A 200 -15.67 18.54 -8.89
CA GLY A 200 -16.77 17.60 -8.71
C GLY A 200 -16.63 16.67 -7.49
N TYR A 201 -17.01 15.41 -7.65
CA TYR A 201 -16.97 14.42 -6.57
C TYR A 201 -15.54 13.99 -6.22
N ASP A 202 -15.31 13.65 -4.94
CA ASP A 202 -14.04 13.10 -4.46
C ASP A 202 -13.84 11.65 -4.93
N LEU A 203 -13.45 11.50 -6.19
CA LEU A 203 -13.15 10.19 -6.78
C LEU A 203 -11.82 9.61 -6.28
N LEU A 204 -10.89 10.43 -5.79
CA LEU A 204 -9.67 9.95 -5.15
C LEU A 204 -9.99 9.20 -3.87
N GLY A 205 -10.89 9.74 -3.04
CA GLY A 205 -11.37 9.08 -1.82
C GLY A 205 -12.14 7.79 -2.10
N VAL A 206 -12.84 7.67 -3.25
CA VAL A 206 -13.50 6.42 -3.67
C VAL A 206 -12.49 5.35 -4.08
N LEU A 207 -11.38 5.74 -4.71
CA LEU A 207 -10.35 4.82 -5.19
C LEU A 207 -9.39 4.38 -4.08
N ALA A 208 -9.09 5.27 -3.13
CA ALA A 208 -8.26 4.93 -1.98
C ALA A 208 -9.02 3.92 -1.09
N GLY A 209 -8.42 2.75 -0.86
CA GLY A 209 -9.06 1.66 -0.12
C GLY A 209 -9.99 0.77 -0.97
N SER A 210 -9.95 0.89 -2.30
CA SER A 210 -10.76 0.06 -3.20
C SER A 210 -10.18 -1.34 -3.46
N GLU A 211 -9.04 -1.67 -2.89
CA GLU A 211 -8.34 -2.96 -3.02
C GLU A 211 -8.11 -3.41 -4.49
N GLY A 212 -8.00 -2.43 -5.41
CA GLY A 212 -7.84 -2.71 -6.83
C GLY A 212 -9.11 -3.14 -7.57
N LEU A 213 -10.27 -3.12 -6.91
CA LEU A 213 -11.55 -3.55 -7.51
C LEU A 213 -12.12 -2.55 -8.53
N LEU A 214 -11.77 -1.27 -8.42
CA LEU A 214 -12.27 -0.22 -9.30
C LEU A 214 -11.34 0.11 -10.48
N GLY A 215 -10.10 -0.36 -10.42
CA GLY A 215 -9.12 -0.15 -11.49
C GLY A 215 -7.69 -0.42 -11.02
N VAL A 216 -6.77 -0.43 -11.96
CA VAL A 216 -5.33 -0.63 -11.70
C VAL A 216 -4.63 0.71 -11.71
N VAL A 217 -4.01 1.08 -10.60
CA VAL A 217 -3.23 2.32 -10.46
C VAL A 217 -1.93 2.20 -11.25
N THR A 218 -1.61 3.20 -12.09
CA THR A 218 -0.39 3.26 -12.90
C THR A 218 0.48 4.49 -12.62
N GLU A 219 -0.08 5.56 -12.06
CA GLU A 219 0.68 6.70 -11.50
C GLU A 219 -0.01 7.21 -10.24
N VAL A 220 0.78 7.72 -9.30
CA VAL A 220 0.30 8.35 -8.06
C VAL A 220 1.00 9.69 -7.87
N THR A 221 0.24 10.75 -7.69
CA THR A 221 0.75 12.04 -7.23
C THR A 221 0.54 12.12 -5.73
N VAL A 222 1.62 12.20 -4.96
CA VAL A 222 1.58 12.28 -3.50
C VAL A 222 2.05 13.64 -3.01
N ARG A 223 1.46 14.10 -1.91
CA ARG A 223 1.91 15.27 -1.17
C ARG A 223 3.17 14.93 -0.38
N ILE A 224 4.16 15.83 -0.38
CA ILE A 224 5.33 15.78 0.50
C ILE A 224 5.32 16.94 1.47
N LEU A 225 5.79 16.70 2.69
CA LEU A 225 5.86 17.67 3.77
C LEU A 225 7.30 18.01 4.07
N LYS A 226 7.55 19.21 4.62
CA LYS A 226 8.86 19.52 5.22
C LYS A 226 9.04 18.68 6.48
N LYS A 227 10.26 18.17 6.68
CA LYS A 227 10.63 17.48 7.92
C LYS A 227 10.44 18.45 9.10
N PRO A 228 9.86 17.98 10.21
CA PRO A 228 9.79 18.76 11.44
C PRO A 228 11.20 19.18 11.89
N GLU A 229 11.32 20.36 12.47
CA GLU A 229 12.61 20.87 12.97
C GLU A 229 13.04 20.13 14.24
N SER A 230 12.06 19.66 15.03
CA SER A 230 12.27 18.90 16.25
C SER A 230 11.26 17.78 16.39
N ALA A 231 11.67 16.64 16.92
CA ALA A 231 10.81 15.56 17.36
C ALA A 231 11.31 15.06 18.72
N ARG A 232 10.38 14.77 19.63
CA ARG A 232 10.68 14.24 20.97
C ARG A 232 9.69 13.15 21.31
N ALA A 233 10.19 12.01 21.75
CA ALA A 233 9.38 10.90 22.21
C ALA A 233 9.34 10.86 23.74
N MET A 234 8.19 10.47 24.29
CA MET A 234 7.98 10.15 25.70
C MET A 234 7.53 8.71 25.83
N LEU A 235 8.02 8.06 26.88
CA LEU A 235 7.65 6.71 27.26
C LEU A 235 6.90 6.79 28.58
N ILE A 236 5.64 6.31 28.63
CA ILE A 236 4.75 6.46 29.78
C ILE A 236 4.18 5.09 30.14
N GLY A 237 4.54 4.59 31.35
CA GLY A 237 4.03 3.33 31.88
C GLY A 237 2.73 3.51 32.66
N PHE A 238 1.80 2.56 32.53
CA PHE A 238 0.50 2.52 33.22
C PHE A 238 0.29 1.19 33.93
N GLN A 239 -0.41 1.23 35.07
CA GLN A 239 -0.78 0.04 35.83
C GLN A 239 -2.08 -0.61 35.33
N SER A 240 -2.77 0.00 34.35
CA SER A 240 -3.91 -0.58 33.65
C SER A 240 -3.96 -0.11 32.20
N SER A 241 -4.50 -0.94 31.32
CA SER A 241 -4.73 -0.58 29.90
C SER A 241 -5.82 0.47 29.76
N GLU A 242 -6.80 0.49 30.68
CA GLU A 242 -7.87 1.47 30.73
C GLU A 242 -7.33 2.88 30.99
N ASP A 243 -6.38 3.02 31.96
CA ASP A 243 -5.76 4.30 32.26
C ASP A 243 -4.91 4.82 31.08
N ALA A 244 -4.23 3.92 30.35
CA ALA A 244 -3.52 4.27 29.13
C ALA A 244 -4.49 4.77 28.04
N GLY A 245 -5.61 4.09 27.84
CA GLY A 245 -6.66 4.51 26.92
C GLY A 245 -7.30 5.86 27.31
N GLN A 246 -7.55 6.07 28.62
CA GLN A 246 -8.07 7.34 29.11
C GLN A 246 -7.05 8.50 28.88
N CYS A 247 -5.77 8.25 29.10
CA CYS A 247 -4.72 9.24 28.83
C CYS A 247 -4.72 9.66 27.34
N VAL A 248 -4.88 8.71 26.41
CA VAL A 248 -5.02 9.02 24.98
C VAL A 248 -6.20 9.96 24.74
N ALA A 249 -7.37 9.63 25.29
CA ALA A 249 -8.57 10.45 25.15
C ALA A 249 -8.39 11.86 25.74
N ASP A 250 -7.75 11.97 26.90
CA ASP A 250 -7.52 13.24 27.59
C ASP A 250 -6.55 14.14 26.81
N VAL A 251 -5.47 13.57 26.24
CA VAL A 251 -4.51 14.31 25.39
C VAL A 251 -5.22 14.91 24.17
N ILE A 252 -6.00 14.11 23.47
CA ILE A 252 -6.74 14.59 22.29
C ILE A 252 -7.80 15.62 22.69
N SER A 253 -8.53 15.38 23.80
CA SER A 253 -9.57 16.31 24.29
C SER A 253 -8.98 17.64 24.75
N ALA A 254 -7.71 17.66 25.18
CA ALA A 254 -6.98 18.89 25.49
C ALA A 254 -6.53 19.66 24.24
N GLY A 255 -6.82 19.17 23.02
CA GLY A 255 -6.44 19.80 21.77
C GLY A 255 -4.98 19.53 21.37
N ILE A 256 -4.31 18.59 22.03
CA ILE A 256 -2.94 18.19 21.70
C ILE A 256 -3.01 17.06 20.69
N ILE A 257 -2.37 17.25 19.52
CA ILE A 257 -2.30 16.23 18.46
C ILE A 257 -0.83 15.83 18.32
N PRO A 258 -0.41 14.69 18.94
CA PRO A 258 0.93 14.16 18.80
C PRO A 258 1.24 13.75 17.35
N GLY A 259 2.51 13.74 16.98
CA GLY A 259 2.99 13.16 15.72
C GLY A 259 2.59 11.70 15.62
N GLY A 260 2.88 10.93 16.68
CA GLY A 260 2.47 9.55 16.84
C GLY A 260 2.11 9.24 18.30
N MET A 261 1.21 8.27 18.50
CA MET A 261 0.85 7.77 19.83
C MET A 261 0.51 6.28 19.72
N GLU A 262 1.40 5.45 20.26
CA GLU A 262 1.32 3.99 20.13
C GLU A 262 1.21 3.36 21.52
N MET A 263 0.37 2.33 21.66
CA MET A 263 0.17 1.59 22.90
C MET A 263 0.63 0.14 22.75
N MET A 264 1.33 -0.35 23.76
CA MET A 264 1.62 -1.78 23.93
C MET A 264 1.03 -2.28 25.25
N ASP A 265 0.42 -3.46 25.24
CA ASP A 265 0.04 -4.19 26.43
C ASP A 265 1.24 -4.96 27.02
N ARG A 266 1.11 -5.50 28.24
CA ARG A 266 2.21 -6.23 28.91
C ARG A 266 2.79 -7.35 28.06
N PRO A 267 2.02 -8.24 27.39
CA PRO A 267 2.58 -9.27 26.51
C PRO A 267 3.41 -8.68 25.37
N ALA A 268 2.94 -7.60 24.74
CA ALA A 268 3.65 -6.92 23.65
C ALA A 268 4.94 -6.24 24.15
N ILE A 269 4.89 -5.59 25.33
CA ILE A 269 6.08 -4.98 25.97
C ILE A 269 7.16 -6.05 26.19
N HIS A 270 6.78 -7.21 26.79
CA HIS A 270 7.73 -8.28 27.05
C HIS A 270 8.31 -8.85 25.75
N ALA A 271 7.47 -9.12 24.74
CA ALA A 271 7.94 -9.64 23.47
C ALA A 271 8.88 -8.65 22.73
N ALA A 272 8.53 -7.36 22.74
CA ALA A 272 9.37 -6.32 22.15
C ALA A 272 10.71 -6.20 22.88
N GLU A 273 10.69 -6.15 24.25
CA GLU A 273 11.89 -6.03 25.03
C GLU A 273 12.83 -7.24 24.90
N ASP A 274 12.26 -8.46 24.83
CA ASP A 274 13.05 -9.68 24.60
C ASP A 274 13.76 -9.68 23.24
N PHE A 275 13.22 -8.94 22.27
CA PHE A 275 13.77 -8.85 20.91
C PHE A 275 14.72 -7.67 20.70
N VAL A 276 14.28 -6.45 21.13
CA VAL A 276 15.05 -5.22 20.79
C VAL A 276 15.94 -4.71 21.93
N HIS A 277 15.72 -5.12 23.20
CA HIS A 277 16.46 -4.68 24.38
C HIS A 277 16.55 -3.15 24.50
N ALA A 278 15.38 -2.51 24.49
CA ALA A 278 15.23 -1.04 24.49
C ALA A 278 15.04 -0.47 25.90
N ASP A 279 15.19 -1.27 26.96
CA ASP A 279 14.94 -0.93 28.36
C ASP A 279 13.48 -0.53 28.65
N TYR A 280 12.53 -1.19 28.00
CA TYR A 280 11.11 -0.99 28.29
C TYR A 280 10.78 -1.49 29.71
N PRO A 281 9.94 -0.74 30.48
CA PRO A 281 9.52 -1.17 31.81
C PRO A 281 8.65 -2.43 31.72
N ARG A 282 9.05 -3.51 32.43
CA ARG A 282 8.34 -4.79 32.41
C ARG A 282 7.29 -4.95 33.51
N ASP A 283 7.26 -3.99 34.46
CA ASP A 283 6.41 -3.98 35.64
C ASP A 283 5.12 -3.19 35.46
N VAL A 284 4.78 -2.82 34.22
CA VAL A 284 3.57 -2.09 33.84
C VAL A 284 2.59 -2.98 33.05
N GLU A 285 1.30 -2.62 33.07
CA GLU A 285 0.27 -3.32 32.28
C GLU A 285 0.14 -2.76 30.87
N ALA A 286 0.44 -1.47 30.69
CA ALA A 286 0.44 -0.84 29.39
C ALA A 286 1.52 0.22 29.32
N LEU A 287 1.97 0.50 28.08
CA LEU A 287 2.99 1.49 27.75
C LEU A 287 2.49 2.34 26.61
N LEU A 288 2.56 3.67 26.75
CA LEU A 288 2.37 4.61 25.64
C LEU A 288 3.73 5.15 25.19
N ILE A 289 3.95 5.14 23.87
CA ILE A 289 5.02 5.88 23.20
C ILE A 289 4.34 7.06 22.51
N VAL A 290 4.64 8.27 22.96
CA VAL A 290 4.05 9.51 22.46
C VAL A 290 5.14 10.35 21.81
N GLU A 291 4.99 10.67 20.54
CA GLU A 291 5.91 11.55 19.82
C GLU A 291 5.27 12.91 19.57
N LEU A 292 5.97 13.97 19.96
CA LEU A 292 5.64 15.35 19.64
C LEU A 292 6.66 15.88 18.64
N ASP A 293 6.18 16.43 17.54
CA ASP A 293 7.01 17.02 16.50
C ASP A 293 6.52 18.42 16.12
N GLY A 294 7.45 19.28 15.68
CA GLY A 294 7.15 20.66 15.32
C GLY A 294 8.36 21.58 15.36
N PRO A 295 8.15 22.88 15.60
CA PRO A 295 9.23 23.82 15.87
C PRO A 295 9.93 23.47 17.19
N PRO A 296 11.18 23.91 17.40
CA PRO A 296 11.96 23.65 18.63
C PRO A 296 11.29 24.13 19.91
#